data_20e71ff320f564c0aadd84adb8c2e0fd
#
_entry.id   20e71ff320f564c0aadd84adb8c2e0fd
#
_cell.length_a   1.000
_cell.length_b   1.000
_cell.length_c   1.000
_cell.angle_alpha   90.00
_cell.angle_beta   90.00
_cell.angle_gamma   90.00
#
_symmetry.space_group_name_H-M   'P 1'
#
loop_
_entity.id
_entity.type
_entity.pdbx_description
1 polymer ?
#
loop_
_entity_poly.entity_id
_entity_poly.type
_entity_poly.pdbx_seq_one_letter_code
_entity_poly.pdbx_strand_id
1 'polypeptide(L)'
;MTEEQIKILASTLGVDRIMFDEPLKDHTYFKQKGKAGVYFEAKTSTDLEAAVRVAILNNIPFGVLGLGSNTFLSSVDKFFIIKNTSHSISVNGFRTSITSRQSRPEVLIKVDSGSALSMLARYCIHEGISGLEFLLGIPGTVGPGLRNNVGVPPTIKNLLGYHLQMAEIIDRKTGQKKLVSQAFFEFEYGKSFLQKSNDILLAAVFKLVKTPNEDPWEKTSDFEIKGGEIATGPVFKNIEYTDAVRLATRHLTLSPSSLIQEIASDGLKINGVKVSNTNYNSFILNSDFEVEDVARMIRLIKREIRSKFKINLVTQLDMMKLSSK
;
A
#
# COMPACT_ATOMS: atom_id res chain seq x y z
N MET A 1 0.58 -24.68 -8.41
CA MET A 1 0.42 -24.45 -9.86
C MET A 1 0.72 -25.74 -10.62
N THR A 2 0.09 -25.92 -11.80
CA THR A 2 0.37 -27.06 -12.67
C THR A 2 1.60 -26.77 -13.56
N GLU A 3 2.24 -27.83 -14.09
CA GLU A 3 3.36 -27.67 -15.05
C GLU A 3 2.92 -26.93 -16.33
N GLU A 4 1.69 -27.13 -16.77
CA GLU A 4 1.13 -26.43 -17.92
C GLU A 4 1.02 -24.91 -17.68
N GLN A 5 0.53 -24.53 -16.50
CA GLN A 5 0.46 -23.12 -16.10
C GLN A 5 1.85 -22.45 -16.07
N ILE A 6 2.86 -23.18 -15.59
CA ILE A 6 4.26 -22.70 -15.58
C ILE A 6 4.78 -22.52 -17.01
N LYS A 7 4.52 -23.48 -17.91
CA LYS A 7 4.89 -23.37 -19.33
C LYS A 7 4.24 -22.18 -20.01
N ILE A 8 2.97 -21.91 -19.73
CA ILE A 8 2.24 -20.73 -20.27
C ILE A 8 2.90 -19.43 -19.77
N LEU A 9 3.21 -19.32 -18.47
CA LEU A 9 3.90 -18.14 -17.93
C LEU A 9 5.25 -17.94 -18.61
N ALA A 10 6.06 -18.99 -18.69
CA ALA A 10 7.39 -18.93 -19.27
C ALA A 10 7.37 -18.56 -20.77
N SER A 11 6.44 -19.12 -21.55
CA SER A 11 6.31 -18.78 -22.97
C SER A 11 5.81 -17.35 -23.21
N THR A 12 4.99 -16.81 -22.32
CA THR A 12 4.42 -15.45 -22.46
C THR A 12 5.33 -14.36 -21.92
N LEU A 13 6.00 -14.62 -20.79
CA LEU A 13 6.77 -13.61 -20.06
C LEU A 13 8.30 -13.73 -20.27
N GLY A 14 8.74 -14.83 -20.88
CA GLY A 14 10.15 -15.17 -21.06
C GLY A 14 10.65 -16.15 -19.98
N VAL A 15 11.22 -17.26 -20.45
CA VAL A 15 11.75 -18.33 -19.57
C VAL A 15 12.76 -17.79 -18.56
N ASP A 16 13.67 -16.95 -19.02
CA ASP A 16 14.76 -16.38 -18.17
C ASP A 16 14.27 -15.35 -17.16
N ARG A 17 13.00 -14.96 -17.23
CA ARG A 17 12.39 -13.97 -16.34
C ARG A 17 11.53 -14.59 -15.24
N ILE A 18 11.29 -15.88 -15.30
CA ILE A 18 10.53 -16.63 -14.28
C ILE A 18 11.51 -17.23 -13.28
N MET A 19 11.36 -16.87 -12.03
CA MET A 19 12.16 -17.41 -10.93
C MET A 19 11.32 -18.37 -10.08
N PHE A 20 11.96 -19.40 -9.55
CA PHE A 20 11.33 -20.41 -8.70
C PHE A 20 11.93 -20.36 -7.31
N ASP A 21 11.12 -20.67 -6.30
CA ASP A 21 11.51 -20.69 -4.89
C ASP A 21 12.22 -19.39 -4.45
N GLU A 22 11.78 -18.25 -5.00
CA GLU A 22 12.40 -16.96 -4.78
C GLU A 22 12.21 -16.47 -3.34
N PRO A 23 13.30 -16.17 -2.59
CA PRO A 23 13.21 -15.70 -1.22
C PRO A 23 12.47 -14.36 -1.10
N LEU A 24 11.43 -14.27 -0.27
CA LEU A 24 10.65 -13.06 -0.09
C LEU A 24 11.38 -11.97 0.71
N LYS A 25 12.42 -12.34 1.45
CA LYS A 25 13.19 -11.44 2.32
C LYS A 25 13.70 -10.20 1.58
N ASP A 26 14.16 -10.38 0.35
CA ASP A 26 14.75 -9.30 -0.45
C ASP A 26 13.73 -8.49 -1.24
N HIS A 27 12.47 -8.94 -1.25
CA HIS A 27 11.38 -8.36 -2.04
C HIS A 27 10.29 -7.70 -1.21
N THR A 28 10.36 -7.79 0.13
CA THR A 28 9.38 -7.20 1.04
C THR A 28 10.04 -6.21 1.99
N TYR A 29 9.36 -5.10 2.26
CA TYR A 29 9.82 -4.09 3.22
C TYR A 29 10.12 -4.68 4.60
N PHE A 30 9.28 -5.64 5.05
CA PHE A 30 9.45 -6.28 6.34
C PHE A 30 10.51 -7.38 6.35
N LYS A 31 11.16 -7.67 5.23
CA LYS A 31 12.15 -8.75 5.10
C LYS A 31 11.61 -10.09 5.61
N GLN A 32 10.34 -10.36 5.35
CA GLN A 32 9.68 -11.56 5.83
C GLN A 32 10.33 -12.84 5.30
N LYS A 33 10.34 -13.88 6.12
CA LYS A 33 10.77 -15.21 5.72
C LYS A 33 9.77 -15.87 4.76
N GLY A 34 10.22 -16.88 4.04
CA GLY A 34 9.41 -17.64 3.07
C GLY A 34 9.91 -17.45 1.64
N LYS A 35 9.31 -18.22 0.73
CA LYS A 35 9.65 -18.23 -0.69
C LYS A 35 8.39 -18.13 -1.53
N ALA A 36 8.47 -17.43 -2.66
CA ALA A 36 7.46 -17.48 -3.70
C ALA A 36 7.70 -18.71 -4.57
N GLY A 37 6.69 -19.55 -4.78
CA GLY A 37 6.83 -20.73 -5.63
C GLY A 37 7.16 -20.39 -7.08
N VAL A 38 6.48 -19.38 -7.63
CA VAL A 38 6.79 -18.77 -8.93
C VAL A 38 6.78 -17.26 -8.78
N TYR A 39 7.84 -16.62 -9.26
CA TYR A 39 8.06 -15.19 -9.11
C TYR A 39 8.42 -14.54 -10.45
N PHE A 40 7.93 -13.32 -10.65
CA PHE A 40 8.23 -12.51 -11.82
C PHE A 40 8.35 -11.05 -11.42
N GLU A 41 9.37 -10.35 -11.93
CA GLU A 41 9.54 -8.92 -11.73
C GLU A 41 9.02 -8.14 -12.95
N ALA A 42 7.94 -7.39 -12.74
CA ALA A 42 7.37 -6.47 -13.73
C ALA A 42 8.08 -5.11 -13.63
N LYS A 43 9.04 -4.85 -14.52
CA LYS A 43 9.86 -3.63 -14.55
C LYS A 43 9.16 -2.46 -15.24
N THR A 44 8.12 -2.74 -16.02
CA THR A 44 7.31 -1.75 -16.73
C THR A 44 5.82 -2.00 -16.49
N SER A 45 4.98 -0.99 -16.74
CA SER A 45 3.52 -1.17 -16.72
C SER A 45 3.04 -2.18 -17.77
N THR A 46 3.75 -2.31 -18.89
CA THR A 46 3.47 -3.34 -19.91
C THR A 46 3.79 -4.74 -19.41
N ASP A 47 4.89 -4.93 -18.69
CA ASP A 47 5.22 -6.21 -18.05
C ASP A 47 4.14 -6.62 -17.05
N LEU A 48 3.70 -5.65 -16.22
CA LEU A 48 2.63 -5.88 -15.25
C LEU A 48 1.33 -6.27 -15.94
N GLU A 49 0.95 -5.55 -17.00
CA GLU A 49 -0.23 -5.87 -17.80
C GLU A 49 -0.16 -7.28 -18.35
N ALA A 50 0.95 -7.65 -18.98
CA ALA A 50 1.15 -8.99 -19.56
C ALA A 50 1.05 -10.10 -18.49
N ALA A 51 1.75 -9.93 -17.35
CA ALA A 51 1.77 -10.91 -16.27
C ALA A 51 0.39 -11.09 -15.62
N VAL A 52 -0.34 -9.99 -15.39
CA VAL A 52 -1.68 -10.04 -14.81
C VAL A 52 -2.67 -10.68 -15.79
N ARG A 53 -2.63 -10.30 -17.06
CA ARG A 53 -3.55 -10.85 -18.07
C ARG A 53 -3.34 -12.33 -18.32
N VAL A 54 -2.10 -12.79 -18.47
CA VAL A 54 -1.84 -14.23 -18.66
C VAL A 54 -2.31 -15.03 -17.44
N ALA A 55 -2.14 -14.50 -16.24
CA ALA A 55 -2.60 -15.16 -15.02
C ALA A 55 -4.13 -15.25 -14.95
N ILE A 56 -4.85 -14.17 -15.29
CA ILE A 56 -6.33 -14.15 -15.31
C ILE A 56 -6.87 -15.11 -16.35
N LEU A 57 -6.38 -15.03 -17.60
CA LEU A 57 -6.90 -15.81 -18.73
C LEU A 57 -6.66 -17.32 -18.57
N ASN A 58 -5.64 -17.72 -17.81
CA ASN A 58 -5.32 -19.13 -17.57
C ASN A 58 -5.66 -19.60 -16.15
N ASN A 59 -6.48 -18.83 -15.41
CA ASN A 59 -6.89 -19.15 -14.04
C ASN A 59 -5.70 -19.49 -13.13
N ILE A 60 -4.57 -18.77 -13.29
CA ILE A 60 -3.38 -18.93 -12.45
C ILE A 60 -3.60 -18.11 -11.19
N PRO A 61 -3.51 -18.69 -9.99
CA PRO A 61 -3.61 -17.93 -8.75
C PRO A 61 -2.40 -17.03 -8.59
N PHE A 62 -2.61 -15.71 -8.45
CA PHE A 62 -1.52 -14.74 -8.37
C PHE A 62 -1.77 -13.62 -7.36
N GLY A 63 -0.68 -13.02 -6.93
CA GLY A 63 -0.65 -11.78 -6.15
C GLY A 63 0.28 -10.74 -6.76
N VAL A 64 -0.12 -9.46 -6.72
CA VAL A 64 0.75 -8.34 -7.11
C VAL A 64 1.33 -7.69 -5.87
N LEU A 65 2.64 -7.59 -5.81
CA LEU A 65 3.38 -7.05 -4.70
C LEU A 65 4.11 -5.77 -5.12
N GLY A 66 3.80 -4.64 -4.46
CA GLY A 66 4.62 -3.43 -4.52
C GLY A 66 5.82 -3.53 -3.56
N LEU A 67 6.06 -2.51 -2.74
CA LEU A 67 7.14 -2.54 -1.74
C LEU A 67 6.91 -3.56 -0.61
N GLY A 68 5.67 -4.02 -0.41
CA GLY A 68 5.34 -4.93 0.69
C GLY A 68 5.39 -4.28 2.08
N SER A 69 5.19 -2.96 2.16
CA SER A 69 5.26 -2.19 3.41
C SER A 69 3.99 -2.26 4.27
N ASN A 70 2.92 -2.86 3.75
CA ASN A 70 1.66 -3.05 4.47
C ASN A 70 1.08 -4.46 4.29
N THR A 71 1.86 -5.40 3.75
CA THR A 71 1.38 -6.73 3.35
C THR A 71 2.27 -7.81 3.92
N PHE A 72 1.66 -8.78 4.58
CA PHE A 72 2.28 -10.04 4.98
C PHE A 72 1.76 -11.17 4.11
N LEU A 73 2.67 -11.91 3.51
CA LEU A 73 2.37 -13.01 2.59
C LEU A 73 2.45 -14.34 3.33
N SER A 74 1.37 -15.10 3.36
CA SER A 74 1.36 -16.45 3.92
C SER A 74 0.95 -17.49 2.88
N SER A 75 1.58 -18.66 2.90
CA SER A 75 1.27 -19.80 2.01
C SER A 75 1.40 -19.45 0.51
N VAL A 76 2.48 -18.78 0.14
CA VAL A 76 2.70 -18.27 -1.23
C VAL A 76 3.50 -19.20 -2.13
N ASP A 77 3.92 -20.35 -1.62
CA ASP A 77 4.63 -21.42 -2.35
C ASP A 77 3.86 -21.95 -3.56
N LYS A 78 2.52 -21.84 -3.55
CA LYS A 78 1.63 -22.30 -4.63
C LYS A 78 1.16 -21.21 -5.59
N PHE A 79 1.67 -19.97 -5.42
CA PHE A 79 1.16 -18.82 -6.13
C PHE A 79 2.20 -18.20 -7.04
N PHE A 80 1.71 -17.54 -8.09
CA PHE A 80 2.48 -16.67 -8.94
C PHE A 80 2.56 -15.27 -8.31
N ILE A 81 3.74 -14.88 -7.83
CA ILE A 81 3.98 -13.55 -7.27
C ILE A 81 4.55 -12.62 -8.35
N ILE A 82 3.83 -11.56 -8.63
CA ILE A 82 4.23 -10.51 -9.56
C ILE A 82 4.74 -9.33 -8.73
N LYS A 83 6.05 -9.13 -8.69
CA LYS A 83 6.68 -7.94 -8.09
C LYS A 83 6.58 -6.79 -9.06
N ASN A 84 5.84 -5.75 -8.70
CA ASN A 84 5.72 -4.56 -9.52
C ASN A 84 6.79 -3.53 -9.13
N THR A 85 7.78 -3.36 -10.00
CA THR A 85 8.87 -2.39 -9.89
C THR A 85 8.81 -1.34 -11.00
N SER A 86 7.71 -1.25 -11.74
CA SER A 86 7.52 -0.20 -12.74
C SER A 86 7.60 1.19 -12.10
N HIS A 87 8.31 2.14 -12.69
CA HIS A 87 8.64 3.40 -12.01
C HIS A 87 8.68 4.64 -12.90
N SER A 88 8.00 4.61 -14.04
CA SER A 88 7.92 5.79 -14.90
C SER A 88 7.12 6.91 -14.24
N ILE A 89 7.67 8.12 -14.24
CA ILE A 89 7.01 9.35 -13.80
C ILE A 89 7.23 10.41 -14.88
N SER A 90 6.17 11.04 -15.37
CA SER A 90 6.29 12.04 -16.44
C SER A 90 5.17 13.10 -16.37
N VAL A 91 5.47 14.31 -16.84
CA VAL A 91 4.47 15.31 -17.09
C VAL A 91 3.62 14.88 -18.28
N ASN A 92 2.32 14.75 -18.09
CA ASN A 92 1.36 14.30 -19.10
C ASN A 92 0.55 15.48 -19.70
N GLY A 93 0.74 16.70 -19.22
CA GLY A 93 0.09 17.89 -19.73
C GLY A 93 -0.03 19.01 -18.71
N PHE A 94 -0.41 20.18 -19.22
CA PHE A 94 -0.70 21.36 -18.43
C PHE A 94 -2.13 21.82 -18.74
N ARG A 95 -2.81 22.32 -17.71
CA ARG A 95 -4.09 23.03 -17.86
C ARG A 95 -3.96 24.42 -17.24
N THR A 96 -4.22 25.44 -18.01
CA THR A 96 -4.29 26.82 -17.52
C THR A 96 -5.75 27.24 -17.55
N SER A 97 -6.30 27.64 -16.41
CA SER A 97 -7.64 28.24 -16.39
C SER A 97 -7.56 29.66 -16.92
N ILE A 98 -8.31 29.94 -17.97
CA ILE A 98 -8.37 31.28 -18.61
C ILE A 98 -9.24 32.23 -17.78
N THR A 99 -10.03 31.72 -16.81
CA THR A 99 -11.11 32.48 -16.16
C THR A 99 -10.71 33.26 -14.91
N SER A 100 -9.51 33.08 -14.38
CA SER A 100 -9.04 33.91 -13.25
C SER A 100 -7.56 34.27 -13.36
N ARG A 101 -7.25 35.57 -13.17
CA ARG A 101 -5.87 36.10 -13.14
C ARG A 101 -5.01 35.52 -11.99
N GLN A 102 -5.58 34.71 -11.11
CA GLN A 102 -4.93 34.12 -9.91
C GLN A 102 -4.87 32.60 -9.94
N SER A 103 -5.35 31.90 -11.00
CA SER A 103 -5.28 30.43 -11.03
C SER A 103 -3.85 29.98 -11.33
N ARG A 104 -3.28 29.23 -10.41
CA ARG A 104 -2.00 28.53 -10.61
C ARG A 104 -2.18 27.49 -11.71
N PRO A 105 -1.19 27.30 -12.62
CA PRO A 105 -1.28 26.28 -13.64
C PRO A 105 -1.43 24.89 -13.04
N GLU A 106 -2.42 24.14 -13.51
CA GLU A 106 -2.58 22.73 -13.16
C GLU A 106 -1.63 21.89 -14.02
N VAL A 107 -0.99 20.92 -13.41
CA VAL A 107 -0.07 19.97 -14.04
C VAL A 107 -0.63 18.56 -13.88
N LEU A 108 -0.64 17.80 -14.97
CA LEU A 108 -1.00 16.39 -14.96
C LEU A 108 0.27 15.55 -14.93
N ILE A 109 0.42 14.72 -13.91
CA ILE A 109 1.56 13.81 -13.74
C ILE A 109 1.07 12.38 -13.93
N LYS A 110 1.58 11.71 -14.97
CA LYS A 110 1.39 10.26 -15.15
C LYS A 110 2.49 9.51 -14.41
N VAL A 111 2.08 8.47 -13.68
CA VAL A 111 3.00 7.66 -12.88
C VAL A 111 2.60 6.19 -12.92
N ASP A 112 3.58 5.30 -13.03
CA ASP A 112 3.37 3.84 -12.95
C ASP A 112 3.03 3.41 -11.52
N SER A 113 2.22 2.37 -11.40
CA SER A 113 1.71 1.91 -10.10
C SER A 113 2.77 1.31 -9.18
N GLY A 114 3.92 0.90 -9.71
CA GLY A 114 5.07 0.41 -8.93
C GLY A 114 6.01 1.51 -8.46
N SER A 115 5.83 2.77 -8.89
CA SER A 115 6.64 3.91 -8.43
C SER A 115 6.51 4.10 -6.93
N ALA A 116 7.64 4.30 -6.24
CA ALA A 116 7.62 4.59 -4.80
C ALA A 116 6.94 5.94 -4.53
N LEU A 117 6.12 6.00 -3.47
CA LEU A 117 5.41 7.22 -3.06
C LEU A 117 6.37 8.37 -2.77
N SER A 118 7.47 8.08 -2.07
CA SER A 118 8.52 9.07 -1.79
C SER A 118 9.23 9.57 -3.04
N MET A 119 9.41 8.70 -4.05
CA MET A 119 10.01 9.08 -5.33
C MET A 119 9.08 10.03 -6.10
N LEU A 120 7.77 9.73 -6.13
CA LEU A 120 6.76 10.61 -6.74
C LEU A 120 6.74 11.98 -6.06
N ALA A 121 6.75 12.02 -4.72
CA ALA A 121 6.80 13.28 -3.97
C ALA A 121 8.07 14.07 -4.29
N ARG A 122 9.25 13.45 -4.25
CA ARG A 122 10.54 14.09 -4.58
C ARG A 122 10.57 14.61 -6.01
N TYR A 123 10.04 13.86 -6.97
CA TYR A 123 9.91 14.32 -8.36
C TYR A 123 9.05 15.58 -8.45
N CYS A 124 7.87 15.59 -7.83
CA CYS A 124 6.99 16.76 -7.83
C CYS A 124 7.66 17.98 -7.19
N ILE A 125 8.32 17.81 -6.05
CA ILE A 125 9.05 18.86 -5.36
C ILE A 125 10.15 19.44 -6.26
N HIS A 126 10.96 18.59 -6.85
CA HIS A 126 12.05 19.01 -7.76
C HIS A 126 11.53 19.80 -8.96
N GLU A 127 10.37 19.42 -9.47
CA GLU A 127 9.72 20.10 -10.59
C GLU A 127 8.91 21.35 -10.16
N GLY A 128 8.93 21.74 -8.88
CA GLY A 128 8.13 22.84 -8.36
C GLY A 128 6.62 22.58 -8.47
N ILE A 129 6.20 21.37 -8.18
CA ILE A 129 4.80 20.92 -8.25
C ILE A 129 4.37 20.53 -6.83
N SER A 130 3.33 21.16 -6.32
CA SER A 130 2.81 20.95 -4.96
C SER A 130 1.57 20.07 -4.93
N GLY A 131 1.38 19.41 -3.77
CA GLY A 131 0.18 18.65 -3.41
C GLY A 131 0.45 17.23 -2.93
N LEU A 132 1.68 16.70 -3.13
CA LEU A 132 2.04 15.33 -2.73
C LEU A 132 3.19 15.26 -1.71
N GLU A 133 3.55 16.36 -1.09
CA GLU A 133 4.64 16.46 -0.10
C GLU A 133 4.43 15.54 1.10
N PHE A 134 3.17 15.32 1.48
CA PHE A 134 2.79 14.45 2.59
C PHE A 134 3.15 12.97 2.36
N LEU A 135 3.50 12.58 1.13
CA LEU A 135 3.94 11.22 0.82
C LEU A 135 5.41 10.95 1.21
N LEU A 136 6.18 11.99 1.50
CA LEU A 136 7.53 11.84 2.03
C LEU A 136 7.48 11.08 3.36
N GLY A 137 8.28 10.02 3.47
CA GLY A 137 8.27 9.16 4.64
C GLY A 137 7.17 8.09 4.70
N ILE A 138 6.19 8.08 3.77
CA ILE A 138 5.22 6.98 3.68
C ILE A 138 5.83 5.86 2.83
N PRO A 139 6.16 4.69 3.42
CA PRO A 139 6.70 3.58 2.66
C PRO A 139 5.61 2.91 1.82
N GLY A 140 5.89 2.68 0.54
CA GLY A 140 4.94 2.03 -0.37
C GLY A 140 5.07 2.49 -1.80
N THR A 141 4.23 1.94 -2.67
CA THR A 141 4.13 2.29 -4.08
C THR A 141 2.74 2.82 -4.43
N VAL A 142 2.61 3.51 -5.55
CA VAL A 142 1.38 4.20 -5.99
C VAL A 142 0.18 3.26 -6.06
N GLY A 143 0.35 2.02 -6.53
CA GLY A 143 -0.75 1.05 -6.62
C GLY A 143 -1.41 0.75 -5.27
N PRO A 144 -0.68 0.16 -4.31
CA PRO A 144 -1.17 -0.03 -2.94
C PRO A 144 -1.56 1.29 -2.26
N GLY A 145 -0.87 2.40 -2.58
CA GLY A 145 -1.19 3.72 -2.09
C GLY A 145 -2.61 4.17 -2.44
N LEU A 146 -3.03 4.01 -3.70
CA LEU A 146 -4.40 4.28 -4.14
C LEU A 146 -5.41 3.23 -3.65
N ARG A 147 -5.02 1.95 -3.62
CA ARG A 147 -5.87 0.90 -3.04
C ARG A 147 -6.28 1.22 -1.58
N ASN A 148 -5.37 1.75 -0.81
CA ASN A 148 -5.58 2.10 0.59
C ASN A 148 -5.86 3.60 0.82
N ASN A 149 -5.91 4.40 -0.24
CA ASN A 149 -6.04 5.86 -0.15
C ASN A 149 -5.17 6.44 0.97
N VAL A 150 -3.86 6.19 0.85
CA VAL A 150 -2.88 6.57 1.88
C VAL A 150 -2.75 8.08 2.02
N GLY A 151 -2.39 8.53 3.21
CA GLY A 151 -2.15 9.92 3.49
C GLY A 151 -2.12 10.25 4.97
N VAL A 152 -2.10 11.53 5.30
CA VAL A 152 -1.99 12.07 6.66
C VAL A 152 -3.23 12.92 6.98
N PRO A 153 -4.26 12.33 7.64
CA PRO A 153 -5.42 13.10 8.09
C PRO A 153 -5.01 14.18 9.11
N PRO A 154 -5.85 15.20 9.44
CA PRO A 154 -7.30 15.20 9.12
C PRO A 154 -7.68 15.81 7.77
N THR A 155 -6.74 16.35 7.01
CA THR A 155 -7.05 17.07 5.79
C THR A 155 -7.22 16.12 4.61
N ILE A 156 -8.37 16.20 3.91
CA ILE A 156 -8.64 15.39 2.71
C ILE A 156 -7.60 15.62 1.60
N LYS A 157 -7.03 16.83 1.53
CA LYS A 157 -5.96 17.18 0.58
C LYS A 157 -4.66 16.41 0.83
N ASN A 158 -4.50 15.83 2.01
CA ASN A 158 -3.38 14.97 2.37
C ASN A 158 -3.72 13.49 2.17
N LEU A 159 -4.68 13.15 1.30
CA LEU A 159 -5.00 11.81 0.87
C LEU A 159 -4.70 11.66 -0.62
N LEU A 160 -4.03 10.58 -1.00
CA LEU A 160 -3.55 10.36 -2.36
C LEU A 160 -4.68 10.39 -3.40
N GLY A 161 -5.83 9.79 -3.08
CA GLY A 161 -6.98 9.75 -3.96
C GLY A 161 -7.61 11.11 -4.25
N TYR A 162 -7.40 12.11 -3.40
CA TYR A 162 -7.88 13.48 -3.64
C TYR A 162 -7.28 14.09 -4.91
N HIS A 163 -6.03 13.75 -5.20
CA HIS A 163 -5.28 14.30 -6.33
C HIS A 163 -5.42 13.47 -7.61
N LEU A 164 -6.07 12.29 -7.54
CA LEU A 164 -6.24 11.44 -8.71
C LEU A 164 -7.19 12.08 -9.72
N GLN A 165 -6.78 12.14 -10.99
CA GLN A 165 -7.63 12.54 -12.12
C GLN A 165 -8.24 11.32 -12.80
N MET A 166 -7.39 10.35 -13.16
CA MET A 166 -7.78 9.13 -13.83
C MET A 166 -6.72 8.03 -13.59
N ALA A 167 -7.07 6.79 -13.87
CA ALA A 167 -6.14 5.68 -13.77
C ALA A 167 -6.40 4.60 -14.83
N GLU A 168 -5.33 3.92 -15.22
CA GLU A 168 -5.37 2.71 -16.03
C GLU A 168 -5.41 1.50 -15.09
N ILE A 169 -6.42 0.64 -15.23
CA ILE A 169 -6.57 -0.57 -14.42
C ILE A 169 -6.78 -1.79 -15.30
N ILE A 170 -6.51 -2.98 -14.76
CA ILE A 170 -6.96 -4.26 -15.31
C ILE A 170 -8.11 -4.76 -14.45
N ASP A 171 -9.24 -4.98 -15.08
CA ASP A 171 -10.39 -5.62 -14.46
C ASP A 171 -10.03 -7.05 -14.06
N ARG A 172 -10.15 -7.35 -12.77
CA ARG A 172 -9.73 -8.65 -12.19
C ARG A 172 -10.50 -9.85 -12.74
N LYS A 173 -11.74 -9.64 -13.21
CA LYS A 173 -12.61 -10.70 -13.69
C LYS A 173 -12.37 -11.02 -15.18
N THR A 174 -12.15 -9.98 -15.98
CA THR A 174 -12.10 -10.11 -17.45
C THR A 174 -10.69 -10.02 -18.02
N GLY A 175 -9.71 -9.51 -17.26
CA GLY A 175 -8.37 -9.22 -17.78
C GLY A 175 -8.32 -8.03 -18.74
N GLN A 176 -9.42 -7.29 -18.90
CA GLN A 176 -9.48 -6.14 -19.79
C GLN A 176 -8.88 -4.90 -19.12
N LYS A 177 -8.12 -4.16 -19.91
CA LYS A 177 -7.62 -2.84 -19.51
C LYS A 177 -8.73 -1.80 -19.61
N LYS A 178 -8.86 -0.95 -18.60
CA LYS A 178 -9.86 0.13 -18.54
C LYS A 178 -9.20 1.43 -18.08
N LEU A 179 -9.69 2.53 -18.62
CA LEU A 179 -9.39 3.88 -18.11
C LEU A 179 -10.57 4.31 -17.24
N VAL A 180 -10.30 4.67 -16.00
CA VAL A 180 -11.32 5.02 -15.01
C VAL A 180 -11.02 6.39 -14.39
N SER A 181 -12.08 7.13 -14.02
CA SER A 181 -11.93 8.42 -13.32
C SER A 181 -11.78 8.22 -11.81
N GLN A 182 -11.45 9.30 -11.10
CA GLN A 182 -11.38 9.32 -9.64
C GLN A 182 -12.67 8.77 -8.98
N ALA A 183 -13.84 9.08 -9.52
CA ALA A 183 -15.13 8.65 -8.97
C ALA A 183 -15.29 7.13 -8.91
N PHE A 184 -14.63 6.37 -9.80
CA PHE A 184 -14.63 4.91 -9.77
C PHE A 184 -14.10 4.34 -8.46
N PHE A 185 -13.19 5.04 -7.82
CA PHE A 185 -12.48 4.52 -6.64
C PHE A 185 -13.27 4.63 -5.33
N GLU A 186 -14.35 5.42 -5.26
CA GLU A 186 -15.16 5.60 -4.03
C GLU A 186 -14.27 5.85 -2.79
N PHE A 187 -13.34 6.80 -2.90
CA PHE A 187 -12.32 7.01 -1.87
C PHE A 187 -12.88 7.43 -0.52
N GLU A 188 -12.51 6.70 0.52
CA GLU A 188 -12.58 7.09 1.92
C GLU A 188 -11.17 7.00 2.55
N TYR A 189 -10.99 7.50 3.77
CA TYR A 189 -9.71 7.30 4.48
C TYR A 189 -9.43 5.81 4.71
N GLY A 190 -8.28 5.35 4.24
CA GLY A 190 -7.88 3.95 4.34
C GLY A 190 -8.68 2.98 3.46
N LYS A 191 -9.48 3.49 2.49
CA LYS A 191 -10.32 2.65 1.63
C LYS A 191 -10.39 3.16 0.19
N SER A 192 -10.53 2.22 -0.73
CA SER A 192 -10.97 2.45 -2.10
C SER A 192 -11.77 1.26 -2.63
N PHE A 193 -12.47 1.46 -3.75
CA PHE A 193 -13.19 0.37 -4.42
C PHE A 193 -12.27 -0.77 -4.87
N LEU A 194 -10.97 -0.51 -5.11
CA LEU A 194 -9.99 -1.55 -5.42
C LEU A 194 -9.87 -2.63 -4.34
N GLN A 195 -10.24 -2.34 -3.09
CA GLN A 195 -10.25 -3.35 -2.02
C GLN A 195 -11.38 -4.37 -2.18
N LYS A 196 -12.46 -4.00 -2.88
CA LYS A 196 -13.62 -4.85 -3.19
C LYS A 196 -13.48 -5.53 -4.56
N SER A 197 -13.14 -4.76 -5.59
CA SER A 197 -13.03 -5.26 -6.98
C SER A 197 -11.78 -6.13 -7.18
N ASN A 198 -10.72 -5.88 -6.43
CA ASN A 198 -9.38 -6.46 -6.63
C ASN A 198 -8.78 -6.18 -8.00
N ASP A 199 -9.26 -5.16 -8.72
CA ASP A 199 -8.67 -4.70 -9.97
C ASP A 199 -7.23 -4.25 -9.75
N ILE A 200 -6.40 -4.41 -10.77
CA ILE A 200 -4.97 -4.11 -10.67
C ILE A 200 -4.69 -2.75 -11.33
N LEU A 201 -4.15 -1.83 -10.56
CA LEU A 201 -3.70 -0.53 -11.07
C LEU A 201 -2.42 -0.70 -11.90
N LEU A 202 -2.42 -0.16 -13.11
CA LEU A 202 -1.24 -0.08 -13.98
C LEU A 202 -0.52 1.26 -13.86
N ALA A 203 -1.28 2.35 -14.00
CA ALA A 203 -0.77 3.71 -13.93
C ALA A 203 -1.86 4.66 -13.42
N ALA A 204 -1.44 5.79 -12.87
CA ALA A 204 -2.31 6.86 -12.40
C ALA A 204 -1.91 8.19 -13.02
N VAL A 205 -2.89 9.10 -13.21
CA VAL A 205 -2.66 10.49 -13.58
C VAL A 205 -3.15 11.36 -12.43
N PHE A 206 -2.24 12.09 -11.82
CA PHE A 206 -2.54 13.04 -10.75
C PHE A 206 -2.69 14.46 -11.30
N LYS A 207 -3.65 15.19 -10.78
CA LYS A 207 -3.85 16.61 -11.05
C LYS A 207 -3.30 17.42 -9.88
N LEU A 208 -2.24 18.17 -10.14
CA LEU A 208 -1.46 18.90 -9.15
C LEU A 208 -1.32 20.38 -9.57
N VAL A 209 -0.67 21.19 -8.75
CA VAL A 209 -0.53 22.63 -8.97
C VAL A 209 0.94 23.00 -9.11
N LYS A 210 1.28 23.78 -10.16
CA LYS A 210 2.62 24.38 -10.30
C LYS A 210 2.76 25.50 -9.29
N THR A 211 3.77 25.45 -8.44
CA THR A 211 4.11 26.50 -7.47
C THR A 211 5.50 27.02 -7.77
N PRO A 212 5.74 28.36 -7.76
CA PRO A 212 7.09 28.87 -7.82
C PRO A 212 7.83 28.50 -6.53
N ASN A 213 9.03 27.98 -6.68
CA ASN A 213 10.07 27.68 -5.67
C ASN A 213 9.80 28.13 -4.22
N GLU A 214 9.04 27.36 -3.48
CA GLU A 214 9.20 27.30 -2.02
C GLU A 214 10.11 26.10 -1.76
N ASP A 215 11.21 26.30 -1.04
CA ASP A 215 12.15 25.23 -0.71
C ASP A 215 11.47 24.26 0.29
N PRO A 216 11.06 23.08 -0.14
CA PRO A 216 10.28 22.18 0.71
C PRO A 216 11.14 21.31 1.63
N TRP A 217 12.46 21.42 1.54
CA TRP A 217 13.39 20.54 2.28
C TRP A 217 13.38 20.74 3.79
N GLU A 218 12.88 21.86 4.29
CA GLU A 218 12.76 22.11 5.75
C GLU A 218 11.72 21.23 6.47
N LYS A 219 10.87 20.48 5.75
CA LYS A 219 9.73 19.73 6.34
C LYS A 219 9.84 18.23 6.28
N THR A 220 10.96 17.66 5.88
CA THR A 220 11.12 16.20 5.79
C THR A 220 11.66 15.65 7.11
N SER A 221 10.80 15.10 7.94
CA SER A 221 11.23 14.18 8.99
C SER A 221 11.58 12.85 8.33
N ASP A 222 12.87 12.56 8.19
CA ASP A 222 13.31 11.22 7.82
C ASP A 222 12.86 10.24 8.92
N PHE A 223 12.02 9.29 8.56
CA PHE A 223 11.70 8.15 9.41
C PHE A 223 12.90 7.19 9.42
N GLU A 224 13.98 7.58 10.11
CA GLU A 224 15.07 6.66 10.38
C GLU A 224 14.68 5.70 11.50
N ILE A 225 14.58 4.42 11.14
CA ILE A 225 14.40 3.35 12.10
C ILE A 225 15.79 2.96 12.63
N LYS A 226 16.05 3.25 13.90
CA LYS A 226 17.31 2.89 14.56
C LYS A 226 17.34 1.40 14.90
N GLY A 227 18.45 0.73 14.62
CA GLY A 227 18.81 -0.52 15.28
C GLY A 227 18.33 -1.83 14.64
N GLY A 228 18.04 -1.89 13.32
CA GLY A 228 17.72 -3.17 12.67
C GLY A 228 16.30 -3.72 12.96
N GLU A 229 15.52 -3.06 13.79
CA GLU A 229 14.10 -3.32 14.00
C GLU A 229 13.29 -2.59 12.93
N ILE A 230 12.22 -3.23 12.43
CA ILE A 230 11.34 -2.64 11.42
C ILE A 230 9.98 -2.38 12.04
N ALA A 231 9.53 -1.13 12.02
CA ALA A 231 8.19 -0.77 12.48
C ALA A 231 7.16 -0.96 11.36
N THR A 232 5.99 -1.49 11.71
CA THR A 232 4.83 -1.45 10.81
C THR A 232 4.22 -0.05 10.84
N GLY A 233 3.45 0.29 9.80
CA GLY A 233 2.45 1.35 9.91
C GLY A 233 1.32 0.96 10.89
N PRO A 234 0.22 1.71 10.91
CA PRO A 234 -0.94 1.39 11.74
C PRO A 234 -1.47 -0.02 11.46
N VAL A 235 -1.59 -0.83 12.51
CA VAL A 235 -2.06 -2.23 12.44
C VAL A 235 -3.58 -2.30 12.28
N PHE A 236 -4.29 -1.39 12.95
CA PHE A 236 -5.74 -1.33 12.93
C PHE A 236 -6.23 0.01 12.40
N LYS A 237 -7.38 -0.02 11.73
CA LYS A 237 -8.10 1.19 11.29
C LYS A 237 -8.60 1.98 12.50
N ASN A 238 -8.88 3.26 12.27
CA ASN A 238 -9.54 4.08 13.26
C ASN A 238 -10.87 3.44 13.72
N ILE A 239 -11.22 3.64 14.99
CA ILE A 239 -12.52 3.25 15.55
C ILE A 239 -13.60 4.23 15.07
N GLU A 240 -14.86 3.80 15.17
CA GLU A 240 -15.99 4.66 14.84
C GLU A 240 -16.10 5.83 15.82
N TYR A 241 -16.57 6.98 15.33
CA TYR A 241 -16.74 8.19 16.15
C TYR A 241 -17.66 7.95 17.37
N THR A 242 -18.73 7.18 17.17
CA THR A 242 -19.67 6.78 18.23
C THR A 242 -18.98 6.00 19.35
N ASP A 243 -18.02 5.14 19.01
CA ASP A 243 -17.22 4.39 20.00
C ASP A 243 -16.25 5.32 20.74
N ALA A 244 -15.61 6.26 20.02
CA ALA A 244 -14.71 7.25 20.64
C ALA A 244 -15.46 8.12 21.67
N VAL A 245 -16.67 8.55 21.33
CA VAL A 245 -17.56 9.31 22.24
C VAL A 245 -17.96 8.45 23.44
N ARG A 246 -18.43 7.22 23.21
CA ARG A 246 -18.86 6.28 24.27
C ARG A 246 -17.74 5.99 25.28
N LEU A 247 -16.51 5.89 24.82
CA LEU A 247 -15.34 5.60 25.65
C LEU A 247 -14.67 6.86 26.19
N ALA A 248 -15.17 8.05 25.87
CA ALA A 248 -14.56 9.34 26.21
C ALA A 248 -13.05 9.35 25.92
N THR A 249 -12.65 8.85 24.75
CA THR A 249 -11.23 8.80 24.37
C THR A 249 -10.63 10.21 24.43
N ARG A 250 -9.37 10.30 24.88
CA ARG A 250 -8.70 11.59 25.07
C ARG A 250 -8.73 12.40 23.76
N HIS A 251 -9.26 13.62 23.82
CA HIS A 251 -9.47 14.50 22.66
C HIS A 251 -10.29 13.87 21.52
N LEU A 252 -11.21 12.92 21.83
CA LEU A 252 -11.99 12.18 20.86
C LEU A 252 -11.14 11.54 19.75
N THR A 253 -9.95 11.06 20.10
CA THR A 253 -9.09 10.38 19.14
C THR A 253 -9.77 9.12 18.62
N LEU A 254 -9.76 8.96 17.29
CA LEU A 254 -10.26 7.75 16.63
C LEU A 254 -9.19 6.65 16.53
N SER A 255 -7.94 6.95 16.82
CA SER A 255 -6.87 5.95 16.84
C SER A 255 -7.09 4.96 17.98
N PRO A 256 -7.02 3.63 17.73
CA PRO A 256 -7.12 2.64 18.79
C PRO A 256 -5.86 2.58 19.69
N SER A 257 -4.86 3.42 19.45
CA SER A 257 -3.56 3.38 20.12
C SER A 257 -3.70 3.47 21.66
N SER A 258 -4.56 4.35 22.17
CA SER A 258 -4.81 4.49 23.61
C SER A 258 -5.46 3.24 24.22
N LEU A 259 -6.40 2.62 23.50
CA LEU A 259 -7.03 1.39 23.95
C LEU A 259 -6.05 0.22 23.96
N ILE A 260 -5.18 0.13 22.95
CA ILE A 260 -4.13 -0.89 22.90
C ILE A 260 -3.12 -0.67 24.01
N GLN A 261 -2.77 0.58 24.33
CA GLN A 261 -1.90 0.93 25.44
C GLN A 261 -2.41 0.34 26.77
N GLU A 262 -3.71 0.41 27.01
CA GLU A 262 -4.30 -0.10 28.25
C GLU A 262 -4.25 -1.64 28.40
N ILE A 263 -4.05 -2.38 27.33
CA ILE A 263 -3.89 -3.84 27.36
C ILE A 263 -2.44 -4.29 27.12
N ALA A 264 -1.56 -3.38 26.72
CA ALA A 264 -0.17 -3.65 26.34
C ALA A 264 0.83 -2.85 27.21
N SER A 265 0.40 -2.29 28.36
CA SER A 265 1.23 -1.47 29.25
C SER A 265 2.52 -2.18 29.68
N ASP A 266 2.50 -3.50 29.84
CA ASP A 266 3.64 -4.31 30.28
C ASP A 266 4.51 -4.82 29.13
N GLY A 267 4.30 -4.32 27.90
CA GLY A 267 5.10 -4.69 26.73
C GLY A 267 4.65 -5.98 26.07
N LEU A 268 3.49 -5.96 25.41
CA LEU A 268 2.96 -7.14 24.70
C LEU A 268 3.90 -7.59 23.59
N LYS A 269 4.37 -8.85 23.70
CA LYS A 269 5.34 -9.47 22.78
C LYS A 269 4.94 -10.91 22.46
N ILE A 270 5.09 -11.30 21.20
CA ILE A 270 4.99 -12.71 20.74
C ILE A 270 6.20 -12.95 19.84
N ASN A 271 7.13 -13.80 20.30
CA ASN A 271 8.38 -14.10 19.60
C ASN A 271 9.06 -12.84 19.04
N GLY A 272 9.20 -12.73 17.73
CA GLY A 272 9.81 -11.60 17.02
C GLY A 272 8.92 -10.38 16.81
N VAL A 273 7.69 -10.35 17.35
CA VAL A 273 6.72 -9.26 17.17
C VAL A 273 6.43 -8.61 18.52
N LYS A 274 6.58 -7.30 18.62
CA LYS A 274 6.33 -6.49 19.82
C LYS A 274 5.42 -5.31 19.49
N VAL A 275 4.49 -4.97 20.37
CA VAL A 275 3.74 -3.72 20.28
C VAL A 275 4.69 -2.55 20.54
N SER A 276 4.65 -1.52 19.69
CA SER A 276 5.48 -0.32 19.86
C SER A 276 5.07 0.45 21.12
N ASN A 277 6.04 0.94 21.86
CA ASN A 277 5.81 1.80 23.04
C ASN A 277 5.68 3.29 22.70
N THR A 278 5.99 3.68 21.47
CA THR A 278 5.82 5.06 20.96
C THR A 278 4.52 5.24 20.19
N ASN A 279 4.07 4.19 19.51
CA ASN A 279 2.78 4.14 18.83
C ASN A 279 2.14 2.76 19.01
N TYR A 280 1.29 2.61 20.01
CA TYR A 280 0.67 1.33 20.38
C TYR A 280 -0.19 0.70 19.24
N ASN A 281 -0.53 1.45 18.21
CA ASN A 281 -1.18 0.92 17.00
C ASN A 281 -0.16 0.49 15.92
N SER A 282 1.07 0.16 16.32
CA SER A 282 2.09 -0.34 15.40
C SER A 282 2.91 -1.46 16.06
N PHE A 283 3.47 -2.34 15.25
CA PHE A 283 4.34 -3.41 15.72
C PHE A 283 5.79 -3.10 15.38
N ILE A 284 6.69 -3.56 16.24
CA ILE A 284 8.11 -3.63 15.99
C ILE A 284 8.45 -5.10 15.69
N LEU A 285 9.09 -5.32 14.56
CA LEU A 285 9.49 -6.63 14.07
C LEU A 285 11.00 -6.77 14.15
N ASN A 286 11.50 -7.84 14.74
CA ASN A 286 12.91 -8.19 14.67
C ASN A 286 13.19 -9.14 13.47
N SER A 287 14.45 -9.52 13.24
CA SER A 287 14.86 -10.38 12.13
C SER A 287 14.26 -11.79 12.16
N ASP A 288 13.76 -12.22 13.32
CA ASP A 288 13.34 -13.62 13.55
C ASP A 288 11.83 -13.81 13.52
N PHE A 289 11.07 -12.74 13.31
CA PHE A 289 9.62 -12.82 13.28
C PHE A 289 9.10 -13.76 12.17
N GLU A 290 7.98 -14.40 12.47
CA GLU A 290 7.20 -15.17 11.50
C GLU A 290 5.87 -14.45 11.21
N VAL A 291 5.35 -14.60 9.99
CA VAL A 291 4.06 -14.00 9.60
C VAL A 291 2.92 -14.49 10.51
N GLU A 292 3.00 -15.74 10.97
CA GLU A 292 2.01 -16.29 11.92
C GLU A 292 2.05 -15.60 13.29
N ASP A 293 3.19 -15.12 13.74
CA ASP A 293 3.30 -14.38 15.02
C ASP A 293 2.62 -13.02 14.92
N VAL A 294 2.72 -12.35 13.75
CA VAL A 294 1.95 -11.14 13.46
C VAL A 294 0.45 -11.44 13.51
N ALA A 295 0.02 -12.52 12.88
CA ALA A 295 -1.38 -12.93 12.89
C ALA A 295 -1.88 -13.28 14.30
N ARG A 296 -1.05 -13.95 15.12
CA ARG A 296 -1.35 -14.25 16.53
C ARG A 296 -1.50 -12.97 17.36
N MET A 297 -0.57 -12.01 17.18
CA MET A 297 -0.62 -10.72 17.87
C MET A 297 -1.90 -9.94 17.52
N ILE A 298 -2.26 -9.89 16.24
CA ILE A 298 -3.51 -9.26 15.78
C ILE A 298 -4.73 -9.92 16.44
N ARG A 299 -4.80 -11.25 16.47
CA ARG A 299 -5.92 -12.00 17.10
C ARG A 299 -5.99 -11.72 18.60
N LEU A 300 -4.86 -11.71 19.28
CA LEU A 300 -4.78 -11.43 20.71
C LEU A 300 -5.33 -10.03 21.02
N ILE A 301 -4.81 -9.00 20.37
CA ILE A 301 -5.27 -7.62 20.59
C ILE A 301 -6.76 -7.47 20.29
N LYS A 302 -7.25 -8.02 19.19
CA LYS A 302 -8.69 -8.00 18.87
C LYS A 302 -9.54 -8.62 19.97
N ARG A 303 -9.12 -9.76 20.52
CA ARG A 303 -9.83 -10.46 21.59
C ARG A 303 -9.87 -9.61 22.86
N GLU A 304 -8.74 -9.10 23.31
CA GLU A 304 -8.63 -8.29 24.54
C GLU A 304 -9.43 -6.97 24.42
N ILE A 305 -9.30 -6.26 23.30
CA ILE A 305 -10.05 -5.03 23.04
C ILE A 305 -11.57 -5.30 23.01
N ARG A 306 -11.98 -6.38 22.34
CA ARG A 306 -13.40 -6.77 22.32
C ARG A 306 -13.92 -7.13 23.73
N SER A 307 -13.12 -7.86 24.50
CA SER A 307 -13.48 -8.23 25.86
C SER A 307 -13.65 -7.01 26.77
N LYS A 308 -12.65 -6.10 26.78
CA LYS A 308 -12.57 -4.98 27.69
C LYS A 308 -13.48 -3.80 27.26
N PHE A 309 -13.45 -3.43 25.98
CA PHE A 309 -14.09 -2.21 25.47
C PHE A 309 -15.34 -2.44 24.62
N LYS A 310 -15.65 -3.70 24.27
CA LYS A 310 -16.76 -4.09 23.38
C LYS A 310 -16.63 -3.52 21.96
N ILE A 311 -15.39 -3.30 21.48
CA ILE A 311 -15.08 -2.81 20.14
C ILE A 311 -14.52 -3.93 19.28
N ASN A 312 -14.94 -3.99 18.02
CA ASN A 312 -14.40 -4.87 16.99
C ASN A 312 -13.38 -4.11 16.15
N LEU A 313 -12.08 -4.26 16.44
CA LEU A 313 -11.02 -3.65 15.65
C LEU A 313 -10.96 -4.24 14.23
N VAL A 314 -10.87 -3.35 13.23
CA VAL A 314 -10.65 -3.72 11.83
C VAL A 314 -9.16 -3.62 11.51
N THR A 315 -8.58 -4.68 10.99
CA THR A 315 -7.15 -4.71 10.61
C THR A 315 -6.91 -3.82 9.39
N GLN A 316 -5.85 -3.02 9.43
CA GLN A 316 -5.37 -2.20 8.33
C GLN A 316 -4.23 -2.88 7.56
N LEU A 317 -3.39 -3.66 8.25
CA LEU A 317 -2.39 -4.51 7.61
C LEU A 317 -3.06 -5.56 6.74
N ASP A 318 -2.55 -5.76 5.55
CA ASP A 318 -3.02 -6.78 4.62
C ASP A 318 -2.33 -8.12 4.94
N MET A 319 -3.10 -9.04 5.49
CA MET A 319 -2.68 -10.43 5.69
C MET A 319 -3.10 -11.21 4.45
N MET A 320 -2.31 -11.10 3.38
CA MET A 320 -2.62 -11.77 2.11
C MET A 320 -2.53 -13.28 2.28
N LYS A 321 -3.69 -13.89 2.53
CA LYS A 321 -3.89 -15.33 2.37
C LYS A 321 -4.32 -15.55 0.94
N LEU A 322 -3.40 -15.96 0.12
CA LEU A 322 -3.75 -16.42 -1.22
C LEU A 322 -4.43 -17.78 -1.03
N SER A 323 -5.75 -17.82 -1.06
CA SER A 323 -6.49 -19.08 -1.05
C SER A 323 -6.62 -19.59 -2.49
N SER A 324 -6.18 -20.81 -2.75
CA SER A 324 -6.65 -21.56 -3.93
C SER A 324 -8.14 -21.76 -3.76
N LYS A 325 -8.97 -21.10 -4.55
CA LYS A 325 -10.35 -21.57 -4.80
C LYS A 325 -10.32 -22.55 -5.94
#